data_2eb5199315cd09578074f0aaffb67765
#
_entry.id   2eb5199315cd09578074f0aaffb67765
#
_cell.length_a   1.000
_cell.length_b   1.000
_cell.length_c   1.000
_cell.angle_alpha   90.00
_cell.angle_beta   90.00
_cell.angle_gamma   90.00
#
_symmetry.space_group_name_H-M   'P 1'
#
loop_
_entity.id
_entity.type
_entity.pdbx_description
1 polymer ?
#
loop_
_entity_poly.entity_id
_entity_poly.type
_entity_poly.pdbx_seq_one_letter_code
_entity_poly.pdbx_strand_id
1 'polypeptide(L)'
;EGRLVMEMFAGRLHARVIHVDASAQFLGQLAGVTDPEQKRKIIGREFVEVFKGEAAKLKAGDGGHQGATFLAQGTIYPDVIESGGAKTKKAVSIKSHHNVGGLPAELGLKLLEPLRDLFKDEVRELGLALGLPPEMVHRHPFPGPGLAVRILGEVRREHADLLRRADAIFIEELRRSRDEATGRSWYDLTSQAFAVFLPVKS
;
A
#
# COMPACT_ATOMS: atom_id res chain seq x y z
N GLU A 1 -1.77 10.28 -3.92
CA GLU A 1 -2.19 9.47 -2.74
C GLU A 1 -1.49 9.93 -1.47
N GLY A 2 -0.15 10.05 -1.41
CA GLY A 2 0.56 10.44 -0.19
C GLY A 2 0.00 11.70 0.46
N ARG A 3 -0.33 12.72 -0.33
CA ARG A 3 -0.94 13.96 0.15
C ARG A 3 -2.31 13.73 0.80
N LEU A 4 -3.19 12.94 0.16
CA LEU A 4 -4.49 12.58 0.71
C LEU A 4 -4.39 11.80 2.01
N VAL A 5 -3.42 10.89 2.10
CA VAL A 5 -3.13 10.15 3.36
C VAL A 5 -2.69 11.11 4.45
N MET A 6 -1.78 12.05 4.15
CA MET A 6 -1.34 13.06 5.11
C MET A 6 -2.49 13.94 5.61
N GLU A 7 -3.29 14.48 4.68
CA GLU A 7 -4.45 15.31 5.00
C GLU A 7 -5.47 14.58 5.89
N MET A 8 -5.68 13.31 5.62
CA MET A 8 -6.61 12.49 6.40
C MET A 8 -6.08 12.19 7.80
N PHE A 9 -4.89 11.60 7.88
CA PHE A 9 -4.36 11.17 9.19
C PHE A 9 -4.01 12.37 10.08
N ALA A 10 -3.38 13.39 9.54
CA ALA A 10 -3.04 14.58 10.30
C ALA A 10 -4.25 15.49 10.53
N GLY A 11 -5.08 15.70 9.50
CA GLY A 11 -6.19 16.65 9.56
C GLY A 11 -7.43 16.11 10.26
N ARG A 12 -7.91 14.92 9.89
CA ARG A 12 -9.17 14.36 10.44
C ARG A 12 -8.97 13.48 11.67
N LEU A 13 -7.91 12.66 11.67
CA LEU A 13 -7.66 11.74 12.77
C LEU A 13 -6.70 12.32 13.83
N HIS A 14 -6.19 13.54 13.60
CA HIS A 14 -5.22 14.20 14.47
C HIS A 14 -4.02 13.32 14.85
N ALA A 15 -3.70 12.37 13.97
CA ALA A 15 -2.57 11.47 14.13
C ALA A 15 -1.28 12.16 13.72
N ARG A 16 -0.20 11.92 14.43
CA ARG A 16 1.11 12.36 14.00
C ARG A 16 1.57 11.52 12.82
N VAL A 17 1.83 12.16 11.70
CA VAL A 17 2.29 11.49 10.47
C VAL A 17 3.72 11.95 10.16
N ILE A 18 4.60 11.00 9.93
CA ILE A 18 5.96 11.23 9.44
C ILE A 18 5.98 10.84 7.97
N HIS A 19 6.21 11.83 7.10
CA HIS A 19 6.33 11.60 5.67
C HIS A 19 7.81 11.51 5.29
N VAL A 20 8.19 10.38 4.66
CA VAL A 20 9.55 10.15 4.17
C VAL A 20 9.53 10.08 2.66
N ASP A 21 10.21 10.99 1.98
CA ASP A 21 10.41 10.90 0.53
C ASP A 21 11.66 10.07 0.22
N ALA A 22 11.43 8.79 -0.07
CA ALA A 22 12.46 7.85 -0.51
C ALA A 22 12.47 7.65 -2.04
N SER A 23 11.85 8.54 -2.82
CA SER A 23 11.69 8.40 -4.28
C SER A 23 13.01 8.18 -5.01
N ALA A 24 14.07 8.91 -4.65
CA ALA A 24 15.38 8.78 -5.28
C ALA A 24 16.00 7.40 -5.01
N GLN A 25 15.87 6.90 -3.78
CA GLN A 25 16.35 5.57 -3.39
C GLN A 25 15.65 4.47 -4.19
N PHE A 26 14.31 4.47 -4.21
CA PHE A 26 13.54 3.46 -4.96
C PHE A 26 13.84 3.50 -6.46
N LEU A 27 13.88 4.68 -7.08
CA LEU A 27 14.18 4.81 -8.51
C LEU A 27 15.60 4.35 -8.82
N GLY A 28 16.58 4.65 -7.95
CA GLY A 28 17.96 4.18 -8.12
C GLY A 28 18.06 2.66 -8.09
N GLN A 29 17.37 1.98 -7.16
CA GLN A 29 17.37 0.52 -7.05
C GLN A 29 16.58 -0.17 -8.18
N LEU A 30 15.66 0.52 -8.82
CA LEU A 30 14.84 0.00 -9.93
C LEU A 30 15.45 0.30 -11.30
N ALA A 31 16.57 1.02 -11.37
CA ALA A 31 17.22 1.33 -12.64
C ALA A 31 17.61 0.05 -13.40
N GLY A 32 17.22 -0.03 -14.69
CA GLY A 32 17.46 -1.19 -15.55
C GLY A 32 16.61 -2.44 -15.21
N VAL A 33 15.79 -2.43 -14.17
CA VAL A 33 14.98 -3.58 -13.77
C VAL A 33 13.67 -3.59 -14.56
N THR A 34 13.46 -4.65 -15.35
CA THR A 34 12.26 -4.81 -16.18
C THR A 34 11.31 -5.89 -15.69
N ASP A 35 11.84 -6.94 -15.05
CA ASP A 35 11.07 -8.06 -14.53
C ASP A 35 10.16 -7.66 -13.37
N PRO A 36 8.84 -7.94 -13.44
CA PRO A 36 7.89 -7.52 -12.41
C PRO A 36 8.14 -8.15 -11.03
N GLU A 37 8.64 -9.38 -10.99
CA GLU A 37 8.90 -10.04 -9.71
C GLU A 37 10.15 -9.49 -9.03
N GLN A 38 11.19 -9.18 -9.80
CA GLN A 38 12.36 -8.49 -9.29
C GLN A 38 11.99 -7.10 -8.77
N LYS A 39 11.13 -6.34 -9.49
CA LYS A 39 10.61 -5.06 -9.01
C LYS A 39 9.92 -5.20 -7.65
N ARG A 40 9.04 -6.20 -7.49
CA ARG A 40 8.35 -6.46 -6.21
C ARG A 40 9.34 -6.73 -5.07
N LYS A 41 10.33 -7.58 -5.31
CA LYS A 41 11.36 -7.92 -4.31
C LYS A 41 12.19 -6.70 -3.91
N ILE A 42 12.63 -5.90 -4.88
CA ILE A 42 13.39 -4.68 -4.63
C ILE A 42 12.53 -3.70 -3.81
N ILE A 43 11.32 -3.42 -4.25
CA ILE A 43 10.42 -2.48 -3.56
C ILE A 43 10.12 -2.95 -2.15
N GLY A 44 9.85 -4.24 -1.95
CA GLY A 44 9.60 -4.80 -0.63
C GLY A 44 10.81 -4.64 0.30
N ARG A 45 12.01 -4.94 -0.18
CA ARG A 45 13.25 -4.77 0.57
C ARG A 45 13.51 -3.30 0.92
N GLU A 46 13.47 -2.41 -0.05
CA GLU A 46 13.71 -0.99 0.17
C GLU A 46 12.68 -0.37 1.13
N PHE A 47 11.42 -0.79 1.03
CA PHE A 47 10.38 -0.36 1.99
C PHE A 47 10.75 -0.75 3.42
N VAL A 48 11.19 -1.98 3.62
CA VAL A 48 11.62 -2.48 4.94
C VAL A 48 12.81 -1.68 5.48
N GLU A 49 13.80 -1.40 4.65
CA GLU A 49 15.00 -0.64 5.06
C GLU A 49 14.66 0.81 5.43
N VAL A 50 13.85 1.50 4.64
CA VAL A 50 13.36 2.85 4.96
C VAL A 50 12.57 2.83 6.26
N PHE A 51 11.66 1.87 6.42
CA PHE A 51 10.84 1.72 7.62
C PHE A 51 11.69 1.45 8.86
N LYS A 52 12.68 0.56 8.78
CA LYS A 52 13.62 0.25 9.88
C LYS A 52 14.38 1.51 10.32
N GLY A 53 14.87 2.30 9.36
CA GLY A 53 15.56 3.55 9.64
C GLY A 53 14.71 4.54 10.45
N GLU A 54 13.46 4.74 10.05
CA GLU A 54 12.53 5.64 10.75
C GLU A 54 12.08 5.06 12.11
N ALA A 55 11.79 3.77 12.17
CA ALA A 55 11.41 3.10 13.42
C ALA A 55 12.53 3.17 14.47
N ALA A 56 13.80 3.06 14.05
CA ALA A 56 14.94 3.20 14.95
C ALA A 56 15.02 4.62 15.56
N LYS A 57 14.80 5.67 14.77
CA LYS A 57 14.73 7.05 15.24
C LYS A 57 13.61 7.24 16.27
N LEU A 58 12.42 6.70 15.99
CA LEU A 58 11.29 6.76 16.92
C LEU A 58 11.55 5.99 18.21
N LYS A 59 12.21 4.83 18.12
CA LYS A 59 12.57 4.02 19.29
C LYS A 59 13.59 4.73 20.18
N ALA A 60 14.55 5.43 19.60
CA ALA A 60 15.54 6.20 20.32
C ALA A 60 14.96 7.42 21.05
N GLY A 61 13.69 7.76 20.83
CA GLY A 61 13.06 8.93 21.41
C GLY A 61 13.49 10.25 20.74
N ASP A 62 13.98 10.17 19.51
CA ASP A 62 14.39 11.33 18.74
C ASP A 62 13.20 12.27 18.50
N GLY A 63 13.40 13.56 18.69
CA GLY A 63 12.34 14.57 18.58
C GLY A 63 11.42 14.72 19.82
N GLY A 64 11.86 14.32 21.03
CA GLY A 64 11.17 14.61 22.31
C GLY A 64 10.01 13.63 22.64
N HIS A 65 10.00 12.45 22.07
CA HIS A 65 9.01 11.41 22.32
C HIS A 65 9.61 10.24 23.14
N GLN A 66 8.77 9.64 23.99
CA GLN A 66 9.10 8.32 24.53
C GLN A 66 9.21 7.32 23.38
N GLY A 67 10.23 6.46 23.40
CA GLY A 67 10.50 5.51 22.32
C GLY A 67 9.29 4.61 22.01
N ALA A 68 9.07 4.31 20.74
CA ALA A 68 8.02 3.39 20.31
C ALA A 68 8.25 1.99 20.89
N THR A 69 7.20 1.39 21.43
CA THR A 69 7.22 0.04 22.02
C THR A 69 6.42 -0.97 21.21
N PHE A 70 5.47 -0.50 20.42
CA PHE A 70 4.59 -1.32 19.59
C PHE A 70 4.68 -0.97 18.12
N LEU A 71 4.54 -1.98 17.27
CA LEU A 71 4.30 -1.86 15.85
C LEU A 71 2.87 -2.32 15.56
N ALA A 72 2.00 -1.39 15.14
CA ALA A 72 0.66 -1.72 14.69
C ALA A 72 0.68 -2.15 13.22
N GLN A 73 0.07 -3.28 12.91
CA GLN A 73 -0.11 -3.79 11.55
C GLN A 73 -1.59 -4.01 11.25
N GLY A 74 -1.99 -3.70 10.01
CA GLY A 74 -3.34 -3.94 9.50
C GLY A 74 -3.53 -5.35 8.95
N THR A 75 -2.91 -6.36 9.56
CA THR A 75 -3.09 -7.78 9.22
C THR A 75 -4.55 -8.15 9.40
N ILE A 76 -5.13 -8.82 8.40
CA ILE A 76 -6.51 -9.34 8.44
C ILE A 76 -6.50 -10.86 8.35
N TYR A 77 -7.64 -11.51 8.65
CA TYR A 77 -7.72 -12.97 8.71
C TYR A 77 -7.28 -13.70 7.43
N PRO A 78 -7.58 -13.24 6.20
CA PRO A 78 -7.03 -13.83 4.97
C PRO A 78 -5.49 -13.86 4.92
N ASP A 79 -4.81 -12.82 5.42
CA ASP A 79 -3.35 -12.77 5.46
C ASP A 79 -2.78 -13.84 6.39
N VAL A 80 -3.48 -14.12 7.49
CA VAL A 80 -3.10 -15.18 8.46
C VAL A 80 -3.21 -16.55 7.82
N ILE A 81 -4.33 -16.84 7.11
CA ILE A 81 -4.54 -18.12 6.43
C ILE A 81 -3.48 -18.34 5.35
N GLU A 82 -3.23 -17.32 4.51
CA GLU A 82 -2.24 -17.39 3.44
C GLU A 82 -0.83 -17.63 3.99
N SER A 83 -0.48 -17.03 5.13
CA SER A 83 0.82 -17.20 5.79
C SER A 83 0.93 -18.55 6.51
N GLY A 84 -0.16 -19.05 7.09
CA GLY A 84 -0.22 -20.35 7.79
C GLY A 84 -0.11 -21.54 6.84
N GLY A 85 -0.62 -21.43 5.62
CA GLY A 85 -0.54 -22.44 4.57
C GLY A 85 0.88 -22.73 4.07
N ALA A 86 1.82 -21.81 4.28
CA ALA A 86 3.24 -22.00 3.91
C ALA A 86 3.98 -23.04 4.78
N LYS A 87 3.41 -23.48 5.90
CA LYS A 87 3.96 -24.56 6.74
C LYS A 87 3.69 -25.97 6.21
N THR A 88 2.77 -26.14 5.28
CA THR A 88 2.56 -27.40 4.58
C THR A 88 3.35 -27.39 3.26
N LYS A 89 4.29 -28.32 3.11
CA LYS A 89 5.26 -28.47 2.01
C LYS A 89 4.70 -28.47 0.56
N LYS A 90 3.44 -28.13 0.35
CA LYS A 90 2.76 -28.12 -0.95
C LYS A 90 2.22 -26.75 -1.39
N ALA A 91 2.29 -25.70 -0.57
CA ALA A 91 1.89 -24.36 -0.97
C ALA A 91 3.13 -23.52 -1.25
N VAL A 92 3.35 -23.15 -2.50
CA VAL A 92 4.31 -22.12 -2.89
C VAL A 92 3.80 -20.82 -2.29
N SER A 93 4.59 -20.20 -1.40
CA SER A 93 4.28 -18.88 -0.84
C SER A 93 4.17 -17.86 -1.98
N ILE A 94 2.96 -17.53 -2.38
CA ILE A 94 2.67 -16.66 -3.52
C ILE A 94 2.88 -15.18 -3.16
N LYS A 95 2.99 -14.83 -1.87
CA LYS A 95 3.13 -13.45 -1.40
C LYS A 95 4.35 -13.27 -0.50
N SER A 96 5.48 -12.92 -1.10
CA SER A 96 6.72 -12.56 -0.40
C SER A 96 6.68 -11.15 0.25
N HIS A 97 5.60 -10.41 0.10
CA HIS A 97 5.48 -9.01 0.54
C HIS A 97 4.50 -8.78 1.71
N HIS A 98 3.83 -9.83 2.18
CA HIS A 98 3.13 -9.78 3.46
C HIS A 98 4.09 -10.22 4.56
N ASN A 99 4.79 -9.26 5.16
CA ASN A 99 5.82 -9.50 6.17
C ASN A 99 5.17 -9.79 7.54
N VAL A 100 4.31 -10.83 7.58
CA VAL A 100 3.65 -11.25 8.80
C VAL A 100 4.67 -11.89 9.72
N GLY A 101 5.14 -11.16 10.72
CA GLY A 101 5.92 -11.69 11.85
C GLY A 101 7.43 -11.49 11.83
N GLY A 102 8.06 -11.05 10.73
CA GLY A 102 9.50 -10.85 10.65
C GLY A 102 9.98 -9.50 11.20
N LEU A 103 9.38 -8.42 10.74
CA LEU A 103 9.79 -7.06 11.07
C LEU A 103 9.77 -6.70 12.56
N PRO A 104 8.75 -7.09 13.36
CA PRO A 104 8.72 -6.71 14.78
C PRO A 104 9.87 -7.26 15.58
N ALA A 105 10.27 -8.50 15.32
CA ALA A 105 11.38 -9.15 16.02
C ALA A 105 12.72 -8.44 15.74
N GLU A 106 12.99 -8.08 14.50
CA GLU A 106 14.19 -7.34 14.11
C GLU A 106 14.25 -5.94 14.71
N LEU A 107 13.09 -5.26 14.84
CA LEU A 107 12.99 -3.92 15.43
C LEU A 107 12.94 -3.95 16.95
N GLY A 108 12.74 -5.12 17.57
CA GLY A 108 12.54 -5.25 19.02
C GLY A 108 11.28 -4.52 19.49
N LEU A 109 10.24 -4.48 18.66
CA LEU A 109 8.92 -3.90 18.94
C LEU A 109 7.92 -5.03 19.21
N LYS A 110 6.92 -4.76 20.05
CA LYS A 110 5.78 -5.66 20.24
C LYS A 110 4.79 -5.48 19.09
N LEU A 111 4.31 -6.58 18.53
CA LEU A 111 3.31 -6.55 17.47
C LEU A 111 1.91 -6.30 18.03
N LEU A 112 1.15 -5.42 17.36
CA LEU A 112 -0.24 -5.12 17.62
C LEU A 112 -1.04 -5.28 16.32
N GLU A 113 -1.91 -6.28 16.26
CA GLU A 113 -2.71 -6.63 15.08
C GLU A 113 -4.21 -6.61 15.42
N PRO A 114 -4.84 -5.44 15.56
CA PRO A 114 -6.22 -5.34 16.03
C PRO A 114 -7.27 -5.88 15.06
N LEU A 115 -6.91 -6.09 13.79
CA LEU A 115 -7.82 -6.56 12.73
C LEU A 115 -7.60 -8.03 12.35
N ARG A 116 -6.71 -8.74 13.07
CA ARG A 116 -6.19 -10.06 12.70
C ARG A 116 -7.27 -11.12 12.46
N ASP A 117 -8.36 -11.04 13.21
CA ASP A 117 -9.42 -12.04 13.20
C ASP A 117 -10.62 -11.61 12.33
N LEU A 118 -10.50 -10.47 11.62
CA LEU A 118 -11.57 -9.91 10.80
C LEU A 118 -11.35 -10.20 9.31
N PHE A 119 -12.45 -10.44 8.59
CA PHE A 119 -12.46 -10.42 7.13
C PHE A 119 -12.52 -8.99 6.59
N LYS A 120 -12.18 -8.82 5.32
CA LYS A 120 -12.11 -7.52 4.67
C LYS A 120 -13.42 -6.73 4.74
N ASP A 121 -14.55 -7.41 4.66
CA ASP A 121 -15.86 -6.76 4.71
C ASP A 121 -16.18 -6.29 6.11
N GLU A 122 -15.86 -7.08 7.14
CA GLU A 122 -15.98 -6.68 8.56
C GLU A 122 -15.09 -5.48 8.90
N VAL A 123 -13.86 -5.44 8.33
CA VAL A 123 -12.97 -4.27 8.48
C VAL A 123 -13.57 -3.02 7.85
N ARG A 124 -14.28 -3.15 6.72
CA ARG A 124 -14.98 -2.03 6.08
C ARG A 124 -16.15 -1.53 6.95
N GLU A 125 -16.96 -2.45 7.47
CA GLU A 125 -18.06 -2.11 8.38
C GLU A 125 -17.52 -1.41 9.64
N LEU A 126 -16.46 -1.93 10.23
CA LEU A 126 -15.77 -1.30 11.35
C LEU A 126 -15.26 0.10 10.99
N GLY A 127 -14.67 0.28 9.81
CA GLY A 127 -14.22 1.58 9.32
C GLY A 127 -15.35 2.61 9.25
N LEU A 128 -16.51 2.22 8.70
CA LEU A 128 -17.69 3.07 8.65
C LEU A 128 -18.22 3.39 10.04
N ALA A 129 -18.28 2.39 10.93
CA ALA A 129 -18.71 2.58 12.32
C ALA A 129 -17.81 3.53 13.12
N LEU A 130 -16.51 3.57 12.78
CA LEU A 130 -15.52 4.50 13.33
C LEU A 130 -15.55 5.89 12.66
N GLY A 131 -16.44 6.14 11.71
CA GLY A 131 -16.64 7.43 11.05
C GLY A 131 -15.67 7.70 9.89
N LEU A 132 -15.04 6.67 9.32
CA LEU A 132 -14.26 6.85 8.10
C LEU A 132 -15.19 7.15 6.91
N PRO A 133 -14.82 8.08 6.01
CA PRO A 133 -15.63 8.39 4.83
C PRO A 133 -15.84 7.16 3.94
N PRO A 134 -17.06 6.92 3.41
CA PRO A 134 -17.35 5.78 2.54
C PRO A 134 -16.42 5.68 1.32
N GLU A 135 -16.08 6.81 0.71
CA GLU A 135 -15.17 6.88 -0.44
C GLU A 135 -13.76 6.38 -0.13
N MET A 136 -13.39 6.37 1.15
CA MET A 136 -12.14 5.85 1.61
C MET A 136 -12.21 4.35 1.90
N VAL A 137 -13.27 3.92 2.57
CA VAL A 137 -13.50 2.51 2.94
C VAL A 137 -13.70 1.65 1.68
N HIS A 138 -14.40 2.18 0.68
CA HIS A 138 -14.72 1.47 -0.57
C HIS A 138 -13.79 1.79 -1.75
N ARG A 139 -12.65 2.45 -1.49
CA ARG A 139 -11.68 2.71 -2.56
C ARG A 139 -11.18 1.41 -3.19
N HIS A 140 -10.88 1.46 -4.47
CA HIS A 140 -10.27 0.33 -5.18
C HIS A 140 -8.93 -0.05 -4.54
N PRO A 141 -8.59 -1.34 -4.49
CA PRO A 141 -7.32 -1.79 -3.97
C PRO A 141 -6.17 -1.25 -4.82
N PHE A 142 -5.13 -0.75 -4.15
CA PHE A 142 -3.91 -0.30 -4.79
C PHE A 142 -2.80 -1.32 -4.47
N PRO A 143 -2.10 -1.86 -5.48
CA PRO A 143 -1.07 -2.86 -5.23
C PRO A 143 0.07 -2.29 -4.38
N GLY A 144 0.58 -3.09 -3.42
CA GLY A 144 1.68 -2.68 -2.54
C GLY A 144 2.92 -2.15 -3.27
N PRO A 145 3.39 -2.79 -4.38
CA PRO A 145 4.49 -2.28 -5.18
C PRO A 145 4.19 -0.98 -5.95
N GLY A 146 2.99 -0.47 -5.88
CA GLY A 146 2.59 0.81 -6.45
C GLY A 146 2.62 0.85 -7.98
N LEU A 147 3.01 2.01 -8.51
CA LEU A 147 3.06 2.24 -9.96
C LEU A 147 4.14 1.43 -10.67
N ALA A 148 5.20 1.02 -9.99
CA ALA A 148 6.34 0.36 -10.63
C ALA A 148 5.99 -0.94 -11.35
N VAL A 149 5.03 -1.73 -10.82
CA VAL A 149 4.55 -2.96 -11.47
C VAL A 149 3.54 -2.71 -12.58
N ARG A 150 3.00 -1.50 -12.67
CA ARG A 150 2.13 -1.07 -13.78
C ARG A 150 2.90 -0.43 -14.93
N ILE A 151 4.22 -0.28 -14.80
CA ILE A 151 5.12 0.15 -15.86
C ILE A 151 5.79 -1.11 -16.42
N LEU A 152 5.42 -1.52 -17.62
CA LEU A 152 6.10 -2.61 -18.31
C LEU A 152 7.45 -2.07 -18.81
N GLY A 153 8.53 -2.82 -18.55
CA GLY A 153 9.89 -2.35 -18.80
C GLY A 153 10.50 -1.57 -17.61
N GLU A 154 11.51 -0.76 -17.89
CA GLU A 154 12.25 0.00 -16.88
C GLU A 154 11.40 1.09 -16.22
N VAL A 155 11.52 1.22 -14.90
CA VAL A 155 10.82 2.27 -14.15
C VAL A 155 11.64 3.56 -14.20
N ARG A 156 11.11 4.58 -14.87
CA ARG A 156 11.67 5.92 -14.94
C ARG A 156 10.71 6.93 -14.32
N ARG A 157 11.25 8.03 -13.81
CA ARG A 157 10.43 9.10 -13.20
C ARG A 157 9.39 9.64 -14.18
N GLU A 158 9.81 9.94 -15.42
CA GLU A 158 8.91 10.42 -16.45
C GLU A 158 7.76 9.47 -16.78
N HIS A 159 8.03 8.15 -16.83
CA HIS A 159 7.00 7.13 -17.04
C HIS A 159 6.03 7.06 -15.87
N ALA A 160 6.53 7.14 -14.63
CA ALA A 160 5.71 7.14 -13.42
C ALA A 160 4.83 8.39 -13.34
N ASP A 161 5.36 9.57 -13.70
CA ASP A 161 4.61 10.83 -13.68
C ASP A 161 3.55 10.87 -14.79
N LEU A 162 3.85 10.33 -15.97
CA LEU A 162 2.86 10.18 -17.04
C LEU A 162 1.75 9.22 -16.64
N LEU A 163 2.10 8.06 -16.08
CA LEU A 163 1.14 7.07 -15.63
C LEU A 163 0.25 7.60 -14.51
N ARG A 164 0.79 8.37 -13.55
CA ARG A 164 -0.01 9.01 -12.48
C ARG A 164 -1.09 9.94 -13.06
N ARG A 165 -0.73 10.73 -14.07
CA ARG A 165 -1.68 11.65 -14.71
C ARG A 165 -2.75 10.90 -15.49
N ALA A 166 -2.35 9.89 -16.27
CA ALA A 166 -3.28 9.07 -17.03
C ALA A 166 -4.25 8.30 -16.11
N ASP A 167 -3.72 7.69 -15.03
CA ASP A 167 -4.53 6.97 -14.04
C ASP A 167 -5.52 7.90 -13.33
N ALA A 168 -5.11 9.11 -12.98
CA ALA A 168 -5.98 10.10 -12.35
C ALA A 168 -7.15 10.51 -13.26
N ILE A 169 -6.88 10.80 -14.55
CA ILE A 169 -7.91 11.14 -15.53
C ILE A 169 -8.88 9.96 -15.72
N PHE A 170 -8.34 8.74 -15.87
CA PHE A 170 -9.15 7.55 -16.06
C PHE A 170 -10.09 7.29 -14.88
N ILE A 171 -9.57 7.36 -13.64
CA ILE A 171 -10.38 7.16 -12.44
C ILE A 171 -11.42 8.28 -12.27
N GLU A 172 -11.09 9.54 -12.62
CA GLU A 172 -12.03 10.65 -12.58
C GLU A 172 -13.18 10.43 -13.56
N GLU A 173 -12.88 9.98 -14.78
CA GLU A 173 -13.90 9.67 -15.78
C GLU A 173 -14.81 8.52 -15.33
N LEU A 174 -14.28 7.46 -14.73
CA LEU A 174 -15.08 6.37 -14.17
C LEU A 174 -16.01 6.84 -13.05
N ARG A 175 -15.56 7.79 -12.23
CA ARG A 175 -16.39 8.36 -11.15
C ARG A 175 -17.48 9.30 -11.69
N ARG A 176 -17.20 10.01 -12.78
CA ARG A 176 -18.13 10.95 -13.41
C ARG A 176 -19.18 10.25 -14.26
N SER A 177 -18.77 9.26 -15.02
CA SER A 177 -19.65 8.49 -15.91
C SER A 177 -20.51 7.51 -15.10
N ARG A 178 -21.81 7.49 -15.41
CA ARG A 178 -22.79 6.69 -14.71
C ARG A 178 -23.41 5.63 -15.63
N ASP A 179 -23.72 4.51 -15.06
CA ASP A 179 -24.55 3.50 -15.70
C ASP A 179 -26.00 3.97 -15.72
N GLU A 180 -26.63 3.97 -16.89
CA GLU A 180 -27.99 4.45 -17.10
C GLU A 180 -29.05 3.62 -16.35
N ALA A 181 -28.79 2.33 -16.20
CA ALA A 181 -29.75 1.42 -15.57
C ALA A 181 -29.78 1.57 -14.04
N THR A 182 -28.64 1.80 -13.41
CA THR A 182 -28.51 1.83 -11.94
C THR A 182 -28.28 3.23 -11.36
N GLY A 183 -27.90 4.21 -12.20
CA GLY A 183 -27.51 5.55 -11.78
C GLY A 183 -26.18 5.61 -11.02
N ARG A 184 -25.51 4.46 -10.80
CA ARG A 184 -24.24 4.36 -10.10
C ARG A 184 -23.06 4.73 -11.01
N SER A 185 -21.97 5.22 -10.42
CA SER A 185 -20.76 5.46 -11.21
C SER A 185 -20.13 4.15 -11.68
N TRP A 186 -19.48 4.16 -12.83
CA TRP A 186 -18.72 3.00 -13.29
C TRP A 186 -17.59 2.62 -12.32
N TYR A 187 -17.08 3.59 -11.56
CA TYR A 187 -16.14 3.32 -10.48
C TYR A 187 -16.75 2.41 -9.40
N ASP A 188 -17.99 2.69 -8.96
CA ASP A 188 -18.67 1.89 -7.91
C ASP A 188 -19.12 0.53 -8.40
N LEU A 189 -19.30 0.36 -9.70
CA LEU A 189 -19.66 -0.91 -10.33
C LEU A 189 -18.46 -1.79 -10.66
N THR A 190 -17.26 -1.24 -10.58
CA THR A 190 -16.01 -1.93 -10.91
C THR A 190 -15.25 -2.28 -9.62
N SER A 191 -14.79 -3.50 -9.48
CA SER A 191 -14.04 -3.93 -8.29
C SER A 191 -12.63 -3.37 -8.23
N GLN A 192 -12.01 -3.13 -9.41
CA GLN A 192 -10.70 -2.52 -9.55
C GLN A 192 -10.51 -1.94 -10.95
N ALA A 193 -9.98 -0.73 -11.02
CA ALA A 193 -9.62 -0.07 -12.27
C ALA A 193 -8.28 0.65 -12.12
N PHE A 194 -7.44 0.62 -13.14
CA PHE A 194 -6.15 1.32 -13.18
C PHE A 194 -5.59 1.39 -14.61
N ALA A 195 -4.76 2.38 -14.85
CA ALA A 195 -3.96 2.46 -16.07
C ALA A 195 -2.64 1.68 -15.96
N VAL A 196 -2.13 1.22 -17.10
CA VAL A 196 -0.82 0.54 -17.25
C VAL A 196 -0.01 1.29 -18.31
N PHE A 197 1.26 1.48 -18.05
CA PHE A 197 2.17 2.09 -19.01
C PHE A 197 2.90 1.01 -19.82
N LEU A 198 2.77 1.11 -21.14
CA LEU A 198 3.51 0.28 -22.10
C LEU A 198 4.50 1.18 -22.88
N PRO A 199 5.80 0.91 -22.85
CA PRO A 199 6.79 1.67 -23.60
C PRO A 199 6.83 1.27 -25.08
N VAL A 200 5.67 1.32 -25.75
CA VAL A 200 5.55 1.06 -27.18
C VAL A 200 5.79 2.36 -27.94
N LYS A 201 6.67 2.31 -28.94
CA LYS A 201 6.85 3.39 -29.91
C LYS A 201 6.07 3.01 -31.19
N SER A 202 5.18 3.89 -31.60
CA SER A 202 4.55 3.83 -32.95
C SER A 202 5.47 4.43 -33.98
#